data_23c35546eefc43605d2fc11a8776f4ce
#
_entry.id   23c35546eefc43605d2fc11a8776f4ce
#
_cell.length_a   1.000
_cell.length_b   1.000
_cell.length_c   1.000
_cell.angle_alpha   90.00
_cell.angle_beta   90.00
_cell.angle_gamma   90.00
#
_symmetry.space_group_name_H-M   'P 1'
#
loop_
_entity.id
_entity.type
_entity.pdbx_description
1 polymer ?
#
loop_
_entity_poly.entity_id
_entity_poly.type
_entity_poly.pdbx_seq_one_letter_code
_entity_poly.pdbx_strand_id
1 'polypeptide(L)'
;MSKLQDPAPASRAEASPVRKPGHAKQLFALSAGHALEWYDWAMFGLLSVYIGQAFFPGENAVAATLNSLAVFAVGFVVRPIGGVVFGLVADRLGRKPVMVGAVAVTAAASLVIGILPTHETLGIWAGVIVLFCRIMQGFSTGIEGSLGAAYGVELVPDRPGYVAGFMATFNNLGNMLAPLTAFVTSSLIGPEGMAEYGWRVPFILGGLLGFIVLWLRRTLPETLPAASSVAEGSRVTTRQQTGEVWKGVRKYWLSILAVVFIVGAIQAYNYTWLSGLPSIATGTYGEDPTGVFAVSTSLGVILTVGAFVLSRVLDKWDLSRWFVLGRLLAIPTIFLVLLYTGNGVGPLAGVLLGGSLVLLLNLTIFSTVANLMIPQQFRGTAVGLGYGIGVALFGGTASYLFVYLQSIGLGNVFPFYVATLCAISVVLYLVAKRKNGVFKGKQAD
;
A
#
# COMPACT_ATOMS: atom_id res chain seq x y z
N MET A 1 -65.22 13.89 36.44
CA MET A 1 -64.75 14.00 35.05
C MET A 1 -63.52 14.88 35.02
N SER A 2 -62.35 14.27 35.19
CA SER A 2 -61.06 14.97 35.20
C SER A 2 -60.42 14.74 33.84
N LYS A 3 -60.16 15.85 33.11
CA LYS A 3 -59.42 15.83 31.84
C LYS A 3 -57.94 15.66 32.12
N LEU A 4 -57.41 14.51 31.77
CA LEU A 4 -55.94 14.29 31.63
C LEU A 4 -55.43 15.15 30.48
N GLN A 5 -54.52 16.07 30.76
CA GLN A 5 -53.76 16.83 29.80
C GLN A 5 -52.60 15.93 29.30
N ASP A 6 -52.54 15.69 27.98
CA ASP A 6 -51.39 15.08 27.34
C ASP A 6 -50.16 15.98 27.46
N PRO A 7 -48.96 15.44 27.75
CA PRO A 7 -47.73 16.21 27.74
C PRO A 7 -47.31 16.52 26.30
N ALA A 8 -47.02 17.79 26.03
CA ALA A 8 -46.53 18.30 24.76
C ALA A 8 -45.26 17.54 24.33
N PRO A 9 -45.05 17.29 23.03
CA PRO A 9 -43.85 16.62 22.52
C PRO A 9 -42.63 17.51 22.78
N ALA A 10 -41.63 16.97 23.47
CA ALA A 10 -40.35 17.63 23.66
C ALA A 10 -39.72 17.94 22.32
N SER A 11 -39.48 19.23 22.06
CA SER A 11 -38.78 19.69 20.88
C SER A 11 -37.39 19.05 20.85
N ARG A 12 -37.14 18.19 19.84
CA ARG A 12 -35.79 17.78 19.49
C ARG A 12 -35.03 19.03 19.07
N ALA A 13 -34.21 19.54 19.97
CA ALA A 13 -33.20 20.51 19.63
C ALA A 13 -32.28 19.86 18.58
N GLU A 14 -32.41 20.30 17.33
CA GLU A 14 -31.43 19.99 16.29
C GLU A 14 -30.08 20.54 16.76
N ALA A 15 -29.21 19.62 17.23
CA ALA A 15 -27.83 19.94 17.51
C ALA A 15 -27.17 20.27 16.17
N SER A 16 -27.01 21.55 15.88
CA SER A 16 -26.18 22.04 14.76
C SER A 16 -24.80 21.38 14.83
N PRO A 17 -24.26 20.85 13.71
CA PRO A 17 -22.96 20.22 13.71
C PRO A 17 -21.90 21.27 14.06
N VAL A 18 -21.39 21.26 15.26
CA VAL A 18 -20.25 22.06 15.68
C VAL A 18 -19.05 21.63 14.82
N ARG A 19 -18.72 22.41 13.81
CA ARG A 19 -17.47 22.29 13.05
C ARG A 19 -16.32 22.49 14.04
N LYS A 20 -15.72 21.41 14.52
CA LYS A 20 -14.47 21.46 15.28
C LYS A 20 -13.32 21.78 14.31
N PRO A 21 -12.59 22.90 14.47
CA PRO A 21 -11.56 23.35 13.52
C PRO A 21 -10.24 22.57 13.64
N GLY A 22 -10.27 21.26 13.84
CA GLY A 22 -9.09 20.43 14.04
C GLY A 22 -8.93 19.25 13.08
N HIS A 23 -10.02 18.78 12.48
CA HIS A 23 -10.02 17.52 11.71
C HIS A 23 -9.09 17.53 10.48
N ALA A 24 -8.94 18.66 9.79
CA ALA A 24 -8.08 18.75 8.61
C ALA A 24 -6.60 18.54 8.94
N LYS A 25 -6.11 19.14 10.02
CA LYS A 25 -4.71 18.95 10.48
C LYS A 25 -4.45 17.52 10.93
N GLN A 26 -5.41 16.92 11.62
CA GLN A 26 -5.31 15.54 12.12
C GLN A 26 -5.32 14.55 10.94
N LEU A 27 -6.22 14.72 9.97
CA LEU A 27 -6.27 13.89 8.77
C LEU A 27 -4.99 14.06 7.94
N PHE A 28 -4.45 15.28 7.85
CA PHE A 28 -3.16 15.52 7.19
C PHE A 28 -2.02 14.78 7.91
N ALA A 29 -1.92 14.88 9.25
CA ALA A 29 -0.88 14.21 10.04
C ALA A 29 -0.96 12.68 9.90
N LEU A 30 -2.17 12.13 9.86
CA LEU A 30 -2.41 10.71 9.60
C LEU A 30 -1.93 10.31 8.20
N SER A 31 -2.36 11.04 7.19
CA SER A 31 -2.09 10.74 5.78
C SER A 31 -0.62 10.99 5.40
N ALA A 32 0.06 11.94 6.05
CA ALA A 32 1.50 12.15 5.90
C ALA A 32 2.30 10.91 6.32
N GLY A 33 1.85 10.18 7.35
CA GLY A 33 2.47 8.90 7.71
C GLY A 33 2.32 7.84 6.62
N HIS A 34 1.14 7.76 6.01
CA HIS A 34 0.93 6.88 4.86
C HIS A 34 1.82 7.26 3.67
N ALA A 35 1.96 8.56 3.37
CA ALA A 35 2.86 9.00 2.31
C ALA A 35 4.31 8.59 2.57
N LEU A 36 4.79 8.73 3.81
CA LEU A 36 6.13 8.32 4.21
C LEU A 36 6.33 6.81 4.05
N GLU A 37 5.36 6.02 4.45
CA GLU A 37 5.40 4.57 4.33
C GLU A 37 5.50 4.14 2.86
N TRP A 38 4.63 4.66 1.98
CA TRP A 38 4.66 4.33 0.57
C TRP A 38 5.90 4.87 -0.15
N TYR A 39 6.43 6.01 0.30
CA TYR A 39 7.73 6.53 -0.13
C TYR A 39 8.84 5.51 0.16
N ASP A 40 8.93 5.00 1.38
CA ASP A 40 9.98 4.05 1.79
C ASP A 40 9.90 2.73 0.99
N TRP A 41 8.67 2.20 0.78
CA TRP A 41 8.48 1.00 -0.02
C TRP A 41 8.84 1.21 -1.49
N ALA A 42 8.39 2.28 -2.10
CA ALA A 42 8.70 2.61 -3.48
C ALA A 42 10.21 2.85 -3.68
N MET A 43 10.85 3.54 -2.73
CA MET A 43 12.26 3.83 -2.75
C MET A 43 13.12 2.57 -2.75
N PHE A 44 12.85 1.63 -1.85
CA PHE A 44 13.61 0.40 -1.78
C PHE A 44 13.46 -0.44 -3.05
N GLY A 45 12.23 -0.58 -3.57
CA GLY A 45 11.99 -1.29 -4.82
C GLY A 45 12.68 -0.64 -6.03
N LEU A 46 12.61 0.70 -6.13
CA LEU A 46 13.22 1.47 -7.21
C LEU A 46 14.75 1.40 -7.19
N LEU A 47 15.34 1.47 -5.99
CA LEU A 47 16.80 1.47 -5.79
C LEU A 47 17.38 0.07 -5.52
N SER A 48 16.61 -0.99 -5.77
CA SER A 48 17.00 -2.38 -5.48
C SER A 48 18.33 -2.80 -6.11
N VAL A 49 18.69 -2.24 -7.25
CA VAL A 49 19.96 -2.47 -7.94
C VAL A 49 21.13 -1.97 -7.08
N TYR A 50 21.05 -0.75 -6.58
CA TYR A 50 22.11 -0.15 -5.75
C TYR A 50 22.19 -0.81 -4.37
N ILE A 51 21.04 -1.12 -3.78
CA ILE A 51 20.94 -1.82 -2.50
C ILE A 51 21.53 -3.24 -2.63
N GLY A 52 21.25 -3.91 -3.75
CA GLY A 52 21.80 -5.22 -4.06
C GLY A 52 23.34 -5.19 -4.10
N GLN A 53 23.90 -4.26 -4.86
CA GLN A 53 25.34 -4.09 -4.99
C GLN A 53 26.01 -3.70 -3.66
N ALA A 54 25.37 -2.82 -2.88
CA ALA A 54 25.94 -2.31 -1.63
C ALA A 54 25.91 -3.34 -0.48
N PHE A 55 24.85 -4.15 -0.36
CA PHE A 55 24.60 -4.97 0.82
C PHE A 55 24.49 -6.47 0.57
N PHE A 56 24.20 -6.88 -0.66
CA PHE A 56 23.93 -8.27 -1.04
C PHE A 56 24.72 -8.65 -2.29
N PRO A 57 26.07 -8.54 -2.28
CA PRO A 57 26.87 -8.88 -3.43
C PRO A 57 26.57 -10.31 -3.90
N GLY A 58 26.45 -10.49 -5.19
CA GLY A 58 26.22 -11.77 -5.83
C GLY A 58 27.30 -12.03 -6.89
N GLU A 59 27.18 -13.16 -7.60
CA GLU A 59 28.08 -13.50 -8.69
C GLU A 59 28.08 -12.47 -9.83
N ASN A 60 26.95 -11.73 -9.97
CA ASN A 60 26.79 -10.65 -10.93
C ASN A 60 25.75 -9.63 -10.42
N ALA A 61 25.61 -8.51 -11.13
CA ALA A 61 24.69 -7.43 -10.76
C ALA A 61 23.22 -7.86 -10.69
N VAL A 62 22.80 -8.82 -11.52
CA VAL A 62 21.44 -9.36 -11.52
C VAL A 62 21.19 -10.18 -10.25
N ALA A 63 22.15 -11.06 -9.86
CA ALA A 63 22.06 -11.83 -8.63
C ALA A 63 22.00 -10.93 -7.40
N ALA A 64 22.79 -9.87 -7.34
CA ALA A 64 22.74 -8.85 -6.28
C ALA A 64 21.35 -8.16 -6.23
N THR A 65 20.80 -7.79 -7.38
CA THR A 65 19.45 -7.20 -7.47
C THR A 65 18.37 -8.16 -6.99
N LEU A 66 18.45 -9.43 -7.37
CA LEU A 66 17.52 -10.47 -6.92
C LEU A 66 17.58 -10.68 -5.41
N ASN A 67 18.76 -10.67 -4.80
CA ASN A 67 18.92 -10.74 -3.36
C ASN A 67 18.23 -9.56 -2.64
N SER A 68 18.39 -8.34 -3.17
CA SER A 68 17.70 -7.15 -2.65
C SER A 68 16.18 -7.26 -2.78
N LEU A 69 15.67 -7.71 -3.94
CA LEU A 69 14.24 -7.91 -4.17
C LEU A 69 13.66 -9.06 -3.34
N ALA A 70 14.44 -10.09 -2.99
CA ALA A 70 14.03 -11.12 -2.05
C ALA A 70 13.83 -10.53 -0.63
N VAL A 71 14.75 -9.69 -0.17
CA VAL A 71 14.62 -8.96 1.10
C VAL A 71 13.41 -8.01 1.08
N PHE A 72 13.15 -7.35 -0.05
CA PHE A 72 11.94 -6.57 -0.26
C PHE A 72 10.67 -7.41 -0.08
N ALA A 73 10.63 -8.60 -0.68
CA ALA A 73 9.50 -9.53 -0.58
C ALA A 73 9.26 -10.02 0.87
N VAL A 74 10.32 -10.27 1.65
CA VAL A 74 10.21 -10.66 3.07
C VAL A 74 9.44 -9.62 3.88
N GLY A 75 9.69 -8.33 3.63
CA GLY A 75 8.97 -7.26 4.29
C GLY A 75 7.45 -7.31 4.05
N PHE A 76 7.00 -7.76 2.89
CA PHE A 76 5.56 -7.93 2.60
C PHE A 76 4.94 -9.12 3.35
N VAL A 77 5.69 -10.21 3.49
CA VAL A 77 5.22 -11.42 4.20
C VAL A 77 4.95 -11.11 5.68
N VAL A 78 5.70 -10.19 6.26
CA VAL A 78 5.58 -9.80 7.67
C VAL A 78 4.40 -8.86 7.94
N ARG A 79 3.90 -8.11 6.94
CA ARG A 79 2.80 -7.14 7.09
C ARG A 79 1.53 -7.73 7.77
N PRO A 80 0.98 -8.87 7.33
CA PRO A 80 -0.21 -9.43 7.98
C PRO A 80 0.01 -9.75 9.46
N ILE A 81 1.21 -10.21 9.81
CA ILE A 81 1.59 -10.52 11.19
C ILE A 81 1.63 -9.22 12.00
N GLY A 82 2.24 -8.17 11.45
CA GLY A 82 2.28 -6.84 12.06
C GLY A 82 0.88 -6.30 12.36
N GLY A 83 -0.03 -6.36 11.39
CA GLY A 83 -1.41 -5.92 11.55
C GLY A 83 -2.16 -6.63 12.66
N VAL A 84 -2.02 -7.95 12.77
CA VAL A 84 -2.67 -8.76 13.82
C VAL A 84 -2.05 -8.49 15.19
N VAL A 85 -0.73 -8.59 15.32
CA VAL A 85 -0.03 -8.46 16.60
C VAL A 85 -0.22 -7.07 17.18
N PHE A 86 0.02 -6.04 16.37
CA PHE A 86 -0.05 -4.66 16.85
C PHE A 86 -1.49 -4.11 16.89
N GLY A 87 -2.43 -4.72 16.16
CA GLY A 87 -3.86 -4.47 16.38
C GLY A 87 -4.26 -4.80 17.82
N LEU A 88 -3.85 -5.99 18.32
CA LEU A 88 -4.09 -6.39 19.71
C LEU A 88 -3.36 -5.51 20.73
N VAL A 89 -2.17 -5.01 20.38
CA VAL A 89 -1.44 -4.06 21.22
C VAL A 89 -2.15 -2.71 21.26
N ALA A 90 -2.68 -2.24 20.12
CA ALA A 90 -3.42 -0.98 20.04
C ALA A 90 -4.72 -1.00 20.85
N ASP A 91 -5.40 -2.16 20.92
CA ASP A 91 -6.59 -2.33 21.75
C ASP A 91 -6.29 -2.18 23.25
N ARG A 92 -5.04 -2.41 23.66
CA ARG A 92 -4.61 -2.31 25.08
C ARG A 92 -3.97 -0.95 25.41
N LEU A 93 -3.09 -0.46 24.55
CA LEU A 93 -2.29 0.74 24.77
C LEU A 93 -2.92 2.01 24.18
N GLY A 94 -3.96 1.87 23.35
CA GLY A 94 -4.51 2.92 22.53
C GLY A 94 -3.91 2.93 21.12
N ARG A 95 -4.61 3.56 20.17
CA ARG A 95 -4.19 3.58 18.74
C ARG A 95 -3.05 4.55 18.49
N LYS A 96 -3.07 5.72 19.12
CA LYS A 96 -2.07 6.78 18.92
C LYS A 96 -0.64 6.31 19.22
N PRO A 97 -0.30 5.74 20.40
CA PRO A 97 1.07 5.34 20.69
C PRO A 97 1.60 4.27 19.73
N VAL A 98 0.74 3.32 19.33
CA VAL A 98 1.12 2.26 18.38
C VAL A 98 1.41 2.84 16.99
N MET A 99 0.59 3.77 16.49
CA MET A 99 0.79 4.44 15.20
C MET A 99 2.01 5.38 15.22
N VAL A 100 2.28 6.07 16.34
CA VAL A 100 3.48 6.89 16.50
C VAL A 100 4.72 6.00 16.51
N GLY A 101 4.68 4.87 17.23
CA GLY A 101 5.75 3.87 17.24
C GLY A 101 6.03 3.29 15.84
N ALA A 102 5.00 3.01 15.05
CA ALA A 102 5.13 2.51 13.68
C ALA A 102 5.95 3.49 12.79
N VAL A 103 5.58 4.78 12.81
CA VAL A 103 6.34 5.80 12.04
C VAL A 103 7.77 5.94 12.55
N ALA A 104 7.98 5.88 13.88
CA ALA A 104 9.32 5.95 14.46
C ALA A 104 10.21 4.80 13.96
N VAL A 105 9.67 3.58 13.92
CA VAL A 105 10.38 2.40 13.42
C VAL A 105 10.71 2.55 11.93
N THR A 106 9.75 3.00 11.10
CA THR A 106 9.99 3.22 9.67
C THR A 106 11.07 4.28 9.45
N ALA A 107 10.98 5.43 10.12
CA ALA A 107 11.96 6.51 10.01
C ALA A 107 13.36 6.07 10.43
N ALA A 108 13.47 5.38 11.57
CA ALA A 108 14.75 4.87 12.08
C ALA A 108 15.35 3.84 11.11
N ALA A 109 14.56 2.90 10.61
CA ALA A 109 15.02 1.89 9.67
C ALA A 109 15.51 2.49 8.35
N SER A 110 14.80 3.51 7.80
CA SER A 110 15.22 4.22 6.59
C SER A 110 16.55 4.96 6.83
N LEU A 111 16.72 5.64 7.97
CA LEU A 111 18.00 6.26 8.32
C LEU A 111 19.12 5.24 8.44
N VAL A 112 18.87 4.12 9.14
CA VAL A 112 19.87 3.05 9.27
C VAL A 112 20.32 2.57 7.91
N ILE A 113 19.39 2.26 6.99
CA ILE A 113 19.74 1.83 5.63
C ILE A 113 20.57 2.90 4.91
N GLY A 114 20.18 4.18 5.04
CA GLY A 114 20.88 5.29 4.39
C GLY A 114 22.32 5.53 4.87
N ILE A 115 22.62 5.24 6.14
CA ILE A 115 23.96 5.49 6.73
C ILE A 115 24.78 4.22 6.94
N LEU A 116 24.19 3.03 6.72
CA LEU A 116 24.85 1.75 6.98
C LEU A 116 26.07 1.57 6.09
N PRO A 117 27.24 1.16 6.63
CA PRO A 117 28.39 0.76 5.83
C PRO A 117 28.05 -0.44 4.94
N THR A 118 28.69 -0.51 3.77
CA THR A 118 28.44 -1.57 2.77
C THR A 118 28.96 -2.93 3.20
N HIS A 119 28.67 -3.94 2.40
CA HIS A 119 29.21 -5.29 2.58
C HIS A 119 30.75 -5.34 2.63
N GLU A 120 31.42 -4.49 1.91
CA GLU A 120 32.89 -4.41 1.93
C GLU A 120 33.44 -4.13 3.33
N THR A 121 32.72 -3.38 4.16
CA THR A 121 33.13 -3.00 5.53
C THR A 121 32.57 -3.96 6.58
N LEU A 122 31.27 -4.29 6.50
CA LEU A 122 30.55 -5.06 7.53
C LEU A 122 30.38 -6.55 7.18
N GLY A 123 30.78 -6.96 5.97
CA GLY A 123 30.53 -8.32 5.50
C GLY A 123 29.05 -8.66 5.50
N ILE A 124 28.72 -9.88 5.81
CA ILE A 124 27.33 -10.41 5.84
C ILE A 124 26.40 -9.61 6.78
N TRP A 125 26.92 -8.97 7.82
CA TRP A 125 26.13 -8.21 8.77
C TRP A 125 25.43 -7.01 8.14
N ALA A 126 25.96 -6.43 7.06
CA ALA A 126 25.31 -5.37 6.32
C ALA A 126 23.94 -5.85 5.78
N GLY A 127 23.91 -6.99 5.12
CA GLY A 127 22.67 -7.60 4.62
C GLY A 127 21.70 -8.01 5.73
N VAL A 128 22.20 -8.57 6.83
CA VAL A 128 21.39 -8.96 7.99
C VAL A 128 20.69 -7.74 8.61
N ILE A 129 21.40 -6.62 8.76
CA ILE A 129 20.83 -5.38 9.29
C ILE A 129 19.76 -4.83 8.35
N VAL A 130 20.00 -4.82 7.03
CA VAL A 130 18.99 -4.37 6.05
C VAL A 130 17.75 -5.28 6.09
N LEU A 131 17.93 -6.60 6.16
CA LEU A 131 16.82 -7.55 6.32
C LEU A 131 16.02 -7.27 7.60
N PHE A 132 16.71 -7.05 8.72
CA PHE A 132 16.05 -6.69 9.98
C PHE A 132 15.25 -5.38 9.85
N CYS A 133 15.84 -4.34 9.24
CA CYS A 133 15.13 -3.09 8.95
C CYS A 133 13.87 -3.35 8.11
N ARG A 134 13.94 -4.19 7.06
CA ARG A 134 12.79 -4.54 6.21
C ARG A 134 11.69 -5.29 6.98
N ILE A 135 12.06 -6.20 7.87
CA ILE A 135 11.11 -6.89 8.76
C ILE A 135 10.39 -5.87 9.65
N MET A 136 11.14 -4.99 10.28
CA MET A 136 10.57 -3.95 11.17
C MET A 136 9.66 -2.98 10.41
N GLN A 137 10.03 -2.56 9.21
CA GLN A 137 9.20 -1.75 8.33
C GLN A 137 7.94 -2.51 7.86
N GLY A 138 8.07 -3.81 7.59
CA GLY A 138 6.91 -4.66 7.29
C GLY A 138 5.89 -4.72 8.44
N PHE A 139 6.35 -4.87 9.68
CA PHE A 139 5.49 -4.79 10.87
C PHE A 139 4.80 -3.42 10.96
N SER A 140 5.56 -2.33 10.79
CA SER A 140 5.04 -0.96 10.82
C SER A 140 3.92 -0.74 9.80
N THR A 141 4.12 -1.17 8.56
CA THR A 141 3.14 -1.09 7.48
C THR A 141 1.86 -1.89 7.79
N GLY A 142 2.00 -3.06 8.43
CA GLY A 142 0.85 -3.84 8.89
C GLY A 142 -0.03 -3.06 9.89
N ILE A 143 0.58 -2.29 10.77
CA ILE A 143 -0.09 -1.41 11.74
C ILE A 143 -0.84 -0.29 11.00
N GLU A 144 -0.16 0.44 10.14
CA GLU A 144 -0.72 1.56 9.39
C GLU A 144 -1.93 1.14 8.55
N GLY A 145 -1.81 0.03 7.82
CA GLY A 145 -2.88 -0.47 6.96
C GLY A 145 -4.15 -0.85 7.74
N SER A 146 -4.01 -1.39 8.95
CA SER A 146 -5.14 -1.82 9.77
C SER A 146 -5.73 -0.70 10.62
N LEU A 147 -4.90 0.09 11.30
CA LEU A 147 -5.34 1.12 12.23
C LEU A 147 -5.60 2.47 11.55
N GLY A 148 -4.82 2.83 10.54
CA GLY A 148 -4.89 4.14 9.90
C GLY A 148 -6.25 4.44 9.28
N ALA A 149 -6.81 3.49 8.52
CA ALA A 149 -8.12 3.65 7.90
C ALA A 149 -9.25 3.76 8.97
N ALA A 150 -9.20 2.92 10.00
CA ALA A 150 -10.17 2.96 11.09
C ALA A 150 -10.10 4.30 11.85
N TYR A 151 -8.87 4.71 12.21
CA TYR A 151 -8.63 5.98 12.89
C TYR A 151 -9.09 7.19 12.06
N GLY A 152 -8.82 7.19 10.75
CA GLY A 152 -9.27 8.25 9.85
C GLY A 152 -10.80 8.40 9.81
N VAL A 153 -11.53 7.28 9.76
CA VAL A 153 -13.01 7.30 9.80
C VAL A 153 -13.52 7.78 11.16
N GLU A 154 -12.84 7.45 12.25
CA GLU A 154 -13.21 7.95 13.60
C GLU A 154 -12.99 9.46 13.74
N LEU A 155 -11.97 10.01 13.06
CA LEU A 155 -11.75 11.46 13.03
C LEU A 155 -12.83 12.21 12.24
N VAL A 156 -13.35 11.62 11.15
CA VAL A 156 -14.34 12.25 10.27
C VAL A 156 -15.43 11.25 9.90
N PRO A 157 -16.28 10.87 10.86
CA PRO A 157 -17.29 9.81 10.70
C PRO A 157 -18.34 10.14 9.64
N ASP A 158 -18.65 11.42 9.44
CA ASP A 158 -19.67 11.87 8.48
C ASP A 158 -19.23 11.76 7.01
N ARG A 159 -17.93 11.56 6.74
CA ARG A 159 -17.36 11.56 5.38
C ARG A 159 -16.30 10.46 5.18
N PRO A 160 -16.64 9.18 5.34
CA PRO A 160 -15.67 8.09 5.23
C PRO A 160 -15.06 7.97 3.82
N GLY A 161 -15.83 8.29 2.78
CA GLY A 161 -15.32 8.32 1.40
C GLY A 161 -14.27 9.40 1.17
N TYR A 162 -14.46 10.59 1.74
CA TYR A 162 -13.47 11.65 1.71
C TYR A 162 -12.16 11.24 2.41
N VAL A 163 -12.26 10.60 3.57
CA VAL A 163 -11.10 10.08 4.30
C VAL A 163 -10.32 9.07 3.45
N ALA A 164 -11.03 8.10 2.87
CA ALA A 164 -10.41 7.08 2.02
C ALA A 164 -9.71 7.71 0.78
N GLY A 165 -10.38 8.64 0.10
CA GLY A 165 -9.82 9.35 -1.06
C GLY A 165 -8.60 10.20 -0.70
N PHE A 166 -8.66 10.90 0.45
CA PHE A 166 -7.55 11.71 0.93
C PHE A 166 -6.32 10.86 1.27
N MET A 167 -6.52 9.75 1.98
CA MET A 167 -5.44 8.79 2.30
C MET A 167 -4.86 8.16 1.03
N ALA A 168 -5.70 7.76 0.07
CA ALA A 168 -5.24 7.23 -1.21
C ALA A 168 -4.40 8.23 -2.01
N THR A 169 -4.75 9.52 -1.98
CA THR A 169 -3.95 10.58 -2.60
C THR A 169 -2.56 10.66 -1.98
N PHE A 170 -2.46 10.58 -0.64
CA PHE A 170 -1.17 10.60 0.05
C PHE A 170 -0.34 9.32 -0.19
N ASN A 171 -0.98 8.16 -0.34
CA ASN A 171 -0.28 6.94 -0.75
C ASN A 171 0.39 7.11 -2.12
N ASN A 172 -0.35 7.63 -3.11
CA ASN A 172 0.21 7.90 -4.44
C ASN A 172 1.26 9.01 -4.41
N LEU A 173 1.09 10.03 -3.56
CA LEU A 173 2.10 11.08 -3.35
C LEU A 173 3.42 10.47 -2.84
N GLY A 174 3.37 9.52 -1.89
CA GLY A 174 4.56 8.79 -1.43
C GLY A 174 5.25 8.05 -2.58
N ASN A 175 4.47 7.30 -3.37
CA ASN A 175 4.99 6.59 -4.56
C ASN A 175 5.58 7.52 -5.62
N MET A 176 5.10 8.76 -5.74
CA MET A 176 5.64 9.78 -6.65
C MET A 176 6.91 10.43 -6.10
N LEU A 177 6.93 10.74 -4.79
CA LEU A 177 8.07 11.40 -4.15
C LEU A 177 9.33 10.52 -4.17
N ALA A 178 9.18 9.20 -4.14
CA ALA A 178 10.30 8.27 -4.19
C ALA A 178 11.14 8.42 -5.49
N PRO A 179 10.58 8.20 -6.68
CA PRO A 179 11.35 8.42 -7.91
C PRO A 179 11.73 9.89 -8.12
N LEU A 180 10.94 10.86 -7.63
CA LEU A 180 11.30 12.27 -7.72
C LEU A 180 12.57 12.59 -6.94
N THR A 181 12.72 12.09 -5.72
CA THR A 181 13.94 12.31 -4.92
C THR A 181 15.14 11.60 -5.53
N ALA A 182 14.96 10.39 -6.09
CA ALA A 182 15.99 9.68 -6.83
C ALA A 182 16.39 10.44 -8.10
N PHE A 183 15.41 10.96 -8.87
CA PHE A 183 15.64 11.78 -10.06
C PHE A 183 16.44 13.04 -9.74
N VAL A 184 16.01 13.82 -8.74
CA VAL A 184 16.72 15.04 -8.34
C VAL A 184 18.14 14.73 -7.90
N THR A 185 18.32 13.68 -7.08
CA THR A 185 19.66 13.28 -6.63
C THR A 185 20.54 12.89 -7.81
N SER A 186 20.06 12.00 -8.70
CA SER A 186 20.81 11.55 -9.86
C SER A 186 21.13 12.70 -10.85
N SER A 187 20.23 13.66 -11.01
CA SER A 187 20.45 14.86 -11.85
C SER A 187 21.53 15.77 -11.30
N LEU A 188 21.70 15.84 -9.97
CA LEU A 188 22.68 16.72 -9.33
C LEU A 188 24.08 16.11 -9.29
N ILE A 189 24.19 14.80 -9.09
CA ILE A 189 25.49 14.14 -8.85
C ILE A 189 25.90 13.17 -9.98
N GLY A 190 25.05 12.98 -10.97
CA GLY A 190 25.28 12.08 -12.11
C GLY A 190 25.14 10.59 -11.76
N PRO A 191 25.17 9.72 -12.79
CA PRO A 191 25.02 8.27 -12.62
C PRO A 191 26.12 7.64 -11.76
N GLU A 192 27.37 8.07 -11.89
CA GLU A 192 28.51 7.57 -11.11
C GLU A 192 28.34 7.92 -9.63
N GLY A 193 28.05 9.19 -9.31
CA GLY A 193 27.78 9.61 -7.94
C GLY A 193 26.56 8.94 -7.34
N MET A 194 25.56 8.65 -8.19
CA MET A 194 24.38 7.90 -7.76
C MET A 194 24.73 6.45 -7.37
N ALA A 195 25.61 5.80 -8.10
CA ALA A 195 26.08 4.44 -7.81
C ALA A 195 26.97 4.39 -6.55
N GLU A 196 27.84 5.39 -6.35
CA GLU A 196 28.78 5.42 -5.25
C GLU A 196 28.10 5.70 -3.90
N TYR A 197 27.35 6.80 -3.79
CA TYR A 197 26.72 7.22 -2.53
C TYR A 197 25.32 7.82 -2.67
N GLY A 198 24.92 8.27 -3.86
CA GLY A 198 23.71 9.05 -4.07
C GLY A 198 22.42 8.28 -3.77
N TRP A 199 22.41 6.98 -3.94
CA TRP A 199 21.28 6.14 -3.57
C TRP A 199 20.92 6.20 -2.07
N ARG A 200 21.86 6.65 -1.21
CA ARG A 200 21.66 6.84 0.23
C ARG A 200 20.82 8.07 0.54
N VAL A 201 20.95 9.14 -0.27
CA VAL A 201 20.30 10.44 -0.05
C VAL A 201 18.77 10.29 0.08
N PRO A 202 18.06 9.58 -0.81
CA PRO A 202 16.63 9.37 -0.65
C PRO A 202 16.24 8.66 0.65
N PHE A 203 17.03 7.68 1.13
CA PHE A 203 16.77 7.01 2.42
C PHE A 203 16.98 7.94 3.61
N ILE A 204 18.01 8.75 3.59
CA ILE A 204 18.29 9.75 4.64
C ILE A 204 17.16 10.78 4.67
N LEU A 205 16.74 11.29 3.49
CA LEU A 205 15.62 12.21 3.39
C LEU A 205 14.32 11.59 3.91
N GLY A 206 14.02 10.34 3.56
CA GLY A 206 12.87 9.60 4.08
C GLY A 206 12.89 9.49 5.60
N GLY A 207 14.03 9.14 6.17
CA GLY A 207 14.21 9.09 7.62
C GLY A 207 14.02 10.45 8.29
N LEU A 208 14.58 11.53 7.73
CA LEU A 208 14.43 12.91 8.25
C LEU A 208 12.98 13.38 8.15
N LEU A 209 12.31 13.14 7.02
CA LEU A 209 10.88 13.41 6.87
C LEU A 209 10.06 12.64 7.90
N GLY A 210 10.49 11.43 8.26
CA GLY A 210 9.88 10.63 9.31
C GLY A 210 9.84 11.35 10.67
N PHE A 211 10.85 12.10 11.05
CA PHE A 211 10.81 12.90 12.28
C PHE A 211 9.79 14.03 12.22
N ILE A 212 9.61 14.64 11.04
CA ILE A 212 8.57 15.66 10.83
C ILE A 212 7.20 15.02 10.99
N VAL A 213 6.99 13.84 10.40
CA VAL A 213 5.72 13.09 10.54
C VAL A 213 5.49 12.66 11.99
N LEU A 214 6.52 12.23 12.70
CA LEU A 214 6.45 11.92 14.13
C LEU A 214 6.00 13.13 14.94
N TRP A 215 6.56 14.29 14.66
CA TRP A 215 6.16 15.53 15.32
C TRP A 215 4.69 15.87 15.03
N LEU A 216 4.26 15.76 13.77
CA LEU A 216 2.86 15.97 13.38
C LEU A 216 1.92 14.96 14.09
N ARG A 217 2.30 13.69 14.19
CA ARG A 217 1.47 12.65 14.85
C ARG A 217 1.34 12.82 16.37
N ARG A 218 2.26 13.50 17.02
CA ARG A 218 2.10 13.84 18.45
C ARG A 218 0.86 14.67 18.71
N THR A 219 0.40 15.45 17.73
CA THR A 219 -0.81 16.30 17.82
C THR A 219 -2.12 15.52 17.64
N LEU A 220 -2.07 14.24 17.23
CA LEU A 220 -3.26 13.40 17.07
C LEU A 220 -3.92 13.13 18.43
N PRO A 221 -5.27 13.20 18.54
CA PRO A 221 -5.99 12.77 19.73
C PRO A 221 -5.95 11.24 19.88
N GLU A 222 -6.09 10.73 21.10
CA GLU A 222 -6.38 9.31 21.29
C GLU A 222 -7.88 9.08 21.03
N THR A 223 -8.21 8.08 20.20
CA THR A 223 -9.59 7.76 19.83
C THR A 223 -10.18 6.59 20.62
N LEU A 224 -9.30 5.73 21.17
CA LEU A 224 -9.72 4.67 22.08
C LEU A 224 -9.31 5.02 23.51
N PRO A 225 -10.24 5.05 24.47
CA PRO A 225 -9.87 5.12 25.87
C PRO A 225 -9.04 3.89 26.25
N ALA A 226 -7.97 4.09 27.03
CA ALA A 226 -7.16 2.98 27.52
C ALA A 226 -8.04 1.95 28.25
N ALA A 227 -7.72 0.67 28.11
CA ALA A 227 -8.52 -0.44 28.65
C ALA A 227 -8.83 -0.36 30.16
N SER A 228 -8.10 0.49 30.90
CA SER A 228 -8.34 0.79 32.33
C SER A 228 -9.59 1.62 32.58
N SER A 229 -10.18 2.26 31.55
CA SER A 229 -11.39 3.10 31.69
C SER A 229 -12.67 2.41 31.20
N VAL A 230 -12.59 1.19 30.67
CA VAL A 230 -13.76 0.40 30.29
C VAL A 230 -14.23 -0.32 31.55
N ALA A 231 -15.35 0.16 32.11
CA ALA A 231 -16.01 -0.43 33.28
C ALA A 231 -16.21 -1.95 33.10
N GLU A 232 -15.99 -2.72 34.15
CA GLU A 232 -16.03 -4.19 34.21
C GLU A 232 -17.30 -4.87 33.66
N GLY A 233 -18.33 -4.10 33.32
CA GLY A 233 -19.61 -4.59 32.80
C GLY A 233 -19.65 -4.88 31.28
N SER A 234 -18.64 -4.51 30.50
CA SER A 234 -18.62 -4.68 29.01
C SER A 234 -17.63 -5.73 28.52
N ARG A 235 -17.17 -6.62 29.36
CA ARG A 235 -16.47 -7.84 28.95
C ARG A 235 -17.45 -8.86 28.32
N VAL A 236 -18.18 -8.45 27.29
CA VAL A 236 -18.71 -9.41 26.32
C VAL A 236 -17.51 -10.16 25.81
N THR A 237 -17.40 -11.38 26.22
CA THR A 237 -16.22 -12.24 26.14
C THR A 237 -15.58 -12.14 24.78
N THR A 238 -14.36 -11.61 24.72
CA THR A 238 -13.46 -11.57 23.55
C THR A 238 -13.49 -12.93 22.80
N ARG A 239 -13.75 -14.01 23.51
CA ARG A 239 -13.88 -15.38 22.98
C ARG A 239 -15.15 -15.58 22.15
N GLN A 240 -16.28 -14.97 22.49
CA GLN A 240 -17.53 -15.04 21.68
C GLN A 240 -17.41 -14.20 20.41
N GLN A 241 -16.85 -12.99 20.49
CA GLN A 241 -16.60 -12.16 19.33
C GLN A 241 -15.60 -12.83 18.37
N THR A 242 -14.52 -13.42 18.88
CA THR A 242 -13.56 -14.17 18.06
C THR A 242 -14.24 -15.37 17.37
N GLY A 243 -15.11 -16.10 18.08
CA GLY A 243 -15.85 -17.23 17.50
C GLY A 243 -16.80 -16.81 16.37
N GLU A 244 -17.49 -15.68 16.52
CA GLU A 244 -18.37 -15.14 15.47
C GLU A 244 -17.58 -14.64 14.24
N VAL A 245 -16.44 -13.99 14.45
CA VAL A 245 -15.55 -13.57 13.37
C VAL A 245 -15.06 -14.77 12.56
N TRP A 246 -14.62 -15.85 13.21
CA TRP A 246 -14.18 -17.08 12.50
C TRP A 246 -15.32 -17.80 11.77
N LYS A 247 -16.54 -17.79 12.31
CA LYS A 247 -17.74 -18.26 11.58
C LYS A 247 -17.98 -17.41 10.34
N GLY A 248 -17.81 -16.09 10.44
CA GLY A 248 -17.92 -15.16 9.31
C GLY A 248 -16.83 -15.42 8.26
N VAL A 249 -15.57 -15.59 8.66
CA VAL A 249 -14.46 -15.94 7.77
C VAL A 249 -14.76 -17.24 7.02
N ARG A 250 -15.23 -18.29 7.71
CA ARG A 250 -15.61 -19.55 7.08
C ARG A 250 -16.81 -19.41 6.14
N LYS A 251 -17.82 -18.61 6.50
CA LYS A 251 -18.99 -18.36 5.66
C LYS A 251 -18.65 -17.62 4.37
N TYR A 252 -17.76 -16.62 4.43
CA TYR A 252 -17.40 -15.76 3.31
C TYR A 252 -16.02 -16.09 2.70
N TRP A 253 -15.51 -17.33 2.89
CA TRP A 253 -14.21 -17.76 2.40
C TRP A 253 -13.97 -17.47 0.91
N LEU A 254 -15.03 -17.63 0.10
CA LEU A 254 -14.97 -17.37 -1.35
C LEU A 254 -14.80 -15.87 -1.65
N SER A 255 -15.45 -14.98 -0.88
CA SER A 255 -15.22 -13.54 -0.99
C SER A 255 -13.81 -13.16 -0.54
N ILE A 256 -13.29 -13.82 0.51
CA ILE A 256 -11.91 -13.59 0.97
C ILE A 256 -10.92 -14.05 -0.11
N LEU A 257 -11.14 -15.22 -0.70
CA LEU A 257 -10.33 -15.70 -1.82
C LEU A 257 -10.40 -14.74 -3.01
N ALA A 258 -11.59 -14.22 -3.35
CA ALA A 258 -11.73 -13.19 -4.37
C ALA A 258 -10.92 -11.94 -4.03
N VAL A 259 -10.94 -11.48 -2.76
CA VAL A 259 -10.13 -10.33 -2.30
C VAL A 259 -8.64 -10.61 -2.47
N VAL A 260 -8.16 -11.83 -2.12
CA VAL A 260 -6.75 -12.23 -2.32
C VAL A 260 -6.31 -12.02 -3.77
N PHE A 261 -7.12 -12.48 -4.74
CA PHE A 261 -6.77 -12.35 -6.16
C PHE A 261 -7.05 -10.96 -6.71
N ILE A 262 -8.08 -10.24 -6.22
CA ILE A 262 -8.33 -8.85 -6.58
C ILE A 262 -7.12 -7.98 -6.21
N VAL A 263 -6.63 -8.13 -5.00
CA VAL A 263 -5.45 -7.41 -4.49
C VAL A 263 -4.18 -7.92 -5.14
N GLY A 264 -3.99 -9.23 -5.18
CA GLY A 264 -2.80 -9.86 -5.72
C GLY A 264 -2.51 -9.49 -7.18
N ALA A 265 -3.53 -9.55 -8.04
CA ALA A 265 -3.38 -9.22 -9.46
C ALA A 265 -2.95 -7.76 -9.68
N ILE A 266 -3.58 -6.80 -8.96
CA ILE A 266 -3.20 -5.39 -9.15
C ILE A 266 -1.85 -5.07 -8.52
N GLN A 267 -1.52 -5.69 -7.41
CA GLN A 267 -0.23 -5.45 -6.76
C GLN A 267 0.91 -6.09 -7.56
N ALA A 268 0.71 -7.26 -8.18
CA ALA A 268 1.67 -7.82 -9.11
C ALA A 268 1.91 -6.89 -10.31
N TYR A 269 0.86 -6.35 -10.91
CA TYR A 269 0.95 -5.36 -11.98
C TYR A 269 1.66 -4.08 -11.49
N ASN A 270 1.24 -3.55 -10.36
CA ASN A 270 1.77 -2.30 -9.77
C ASN A 270 3.28 -2.38 -9.49
N TYR A 271 3.75 -3.43 -8.80
CA TYR A 271 5.17 -3.55 -8.47
C TYR A 271 6.03 -3.90 -9.68
N THR A 272 5.46 -4.50 -10.73
CA THR A 272 6.16 -4.62 -12.01
C THR A 272 6.44 -3.25 -12.60
N TRP A 273 5.47 -2.33 -12.57
CA TRP A 273 5.61 -0.96 -13.09
C TRP A 273 6.49 -0.08 -12.22
N LEU A 274 6.32 -0.12 -10.89
CA LEU A 274 7.03 0.79 -9.97
C LEU A 274 8.46 0.34 -9.63
N SER A 275 8.73 -0.96 -9.66
CA SER A 275 10.02 -1.50 -9.22
C SER A 275 10.66 -2.41 -10.27
N GLY A 276 9.92 -3.37 -10.82
CA GLY A 276 10.45 -4.38 -11.73
C GLY A 276 11.03 -3.81 -13.01
N LEU A 277 10.28 -3.00 -13.76
CA LEU A 277 10.73 -2.35 -14.98
C LEU A 277 11.90 -1.38 -14.75
N PRO A 278 11.86 -0.47 -13.75
CA PRO A 278 13.03 0.35 -13.43
C PRO A 278 14.27 -0.47 -13.05
N SER A 279 14.11 -1.56 -12.30
CA SER A 279 15.25 -2.43 -11.91
C SER A 279 15.88 -3.14 -13.10
N ILE A 280 15.08 -3.61 -14.05
CA ILE A 280 15.62 -4.20 -15.31
C ILE A 280 16.27 -3.12 -16.16
N ALA A 281 15.67 -1.95 -16.29
CA ALA A 281 16.20 -0.85 -17.06
C ALA A 281 17.61 -0.45 -16.60
N THR A 282 17.76 -0.20 -15.30
CA THR A 282 19.06 0.22 -14.73
C THR A 282 20.01 -0.94 -14.50
N GLY A 283 19.53 -2.10 -14.03
CA GLY A 283 20.38 -3.21 -13.59
C GLY A 283 20.74 -4.20 -14.70
N THR A 284 19.83 -4.47 -15.64
CA THR A 284 20.05 -5.45 -16.73
C THR A 284 20.46 -4.77 -18.01
N TYR A 285 19.80 -3.68 -18.37
CA TYR A 285 20.05 -2.99 -19.63
C TYR A 285 21.04 -1.81 -19.51
N GLY A 286 21.40 -1.40 -18.28
CA GLY A 286 22.36 -0.31 -18.08
C GLY A 286 21.86 1.05 -18.56
N GLU A 287 20.55 1.25 -18.57
CA GLU A 287 19.94 2.53 -18.96
C GLU A 287 20.33 3.66 -18.00
N ASP A 288 20.35 4.90 -18.50
CA ASP A 288 20.62 6.06 -17.68
C ASP A 288 19.65 6.16 -16.49
N PRO A 289 20.15 6.06 -15.25
CA PRO A 289 19.28 6.09 -14.06
C PRO A 289 18.45 7.37 -13.97
N THR A 290 19.02 8.52 -14.38
CA THR A 290 18.33 9.82 -14.33
C THR A 290 17.09 9.80 -15.22
N GLY A 291 17.21 9.26 -16.43
CA GLY A 291 16.08 9.08 -17.35
C GLY A 291 15.04 8.11 -16.81
N VAL A 292 15.45 6.97 -16.27
CA VAL A 292 14.55 5.98 -15.66
C VAL A 292 13.77 6.57 -14.50
N PHE A 293 14.42 7.34 -13.61
CA PHE A 293 13.76 8.00 -12.49
C PHE A 293 12.82 9.13 -12.94
N ALA A 294 13.16 9.87 -14.00
CA ALA A 294 12.29 10.89 -14.59
C ALA A 294 10.97 10.28 -15.11
N VAL A 295 11.06 9.17 -15.86
CA VAL A 295 9.87 8.46 -16.36
C VAL A 295 9.05 7.88 -15.22
N SER A 296 9.70 7.30 -14.21
CA SER A 296 9.01 6.78 -13.00
C SER A 296 8.32 7.90 -12.23
N THR A 297 8.93 9.09 -12.16
CA THR A 297 8.32 10.28 -11.55
C THR A 297 7.08 10.71 -12.35
N SER A 298 7.17 10.73 -13.68
CA SER A 298 6.04 11.08 -14.56
C SER A 298 4.87 10.12 -14.38
N LEU A 299 5.14 8.81 -14.26
CA LEU A 299 4.15 7.81 -13.90
C LEU A 299 3.51 8.13 -12.53
N GLY A 300 4.32 8.44 -11.51
CA GLY A 300 3.85 8.82 -10.18
C GLY A 300 2.93 10.06 -10.19
N VAL A 301 3.25 11.07 -11.00
CA VAL A 301 2.39 12.26 -11.20
C VAL A 301 1.05 11.87 -11.81
N ILE A 302 1.05 11.05 -12.87
CA ILE A 302 -0.20 10.56 -13.51
C ILE A 302 -1.06 9.81 -12.49
N LEU A 303 -0.47 8.90 -11.71
CA LEU A 303 -1.19 8.13 -10.71
C LEU A 303 -1.75 9.02 -9.59
N THR A 304 -0.99 10.01 -9.12
CA THR A 304 -1.41 10.90 -8.03
C THR A 304 -2.53 11.84 -8.47
N VAL A 305 -2.31 12.57 -9.56
CA VAL A 305 -3.31 13.51 -10.11
C VAL A 305 -4.54 12.77 -10.62
N GLY A 306 -4.32 11.65 -11.32
CA GLY A 306 -5.38 10.81 -11.86
C GLY A 306 -6.26 10.22 -10.76
N ALA A 307 -5.69 9.71 -9.67
CA ALA A 307 -6.46 9.19 -8.55
C ALA A 307 -7.30 10.28 -7.87
N PHE A 308 -6.74 11.48 -7.71
CA PHE A 308 -7.48 12.62 -7.17
C PHE A 308 -8.67 13.03 -8.06
N VAL A 309 -8.49 13.06 -9.38
CA VAL A 309 -9.56 13.37 -10.33
C VAL A 309 -10.60 12.25 -10.35
N LEU A 310 -10.13 11.00 -10.46
CA LEU A 310 -10.99 9.82 -10.59
C LEU A 310 -11.85 9.60 -9.34
N SER A 311 -11.33 9.88 -8.15
CA SER A 311 -12.07 9.76 -6.89
C SER A 311 -13.34 10.62 -6.85
N ARG A 312 -13.38 11.73 -7.59
CA ARG A 312 -14.57 12.63 -7.65
C ARG A 312 -15.69 12.13 -8.56
N VAL A 313 -15.37 11.26 -9.49
CA VAL A 313 -16.34 10.74 -10.48
C VAL A 313 -16.75 9.30 -10.20
N LEU A 314 -15.98 8.56 -9.41
CA LEU A 314 -16.23 7.15 -9.10
C LEU A 314 -17.58 6.89 -8.43
N ASP A 315 -18.08 7.82 -7.62
CA ASP A 315 -19.39 7.69 -6.96
C ASP A 315 -20.56 7.63 -7.94
N LYS A 316 -20.33 8.13 -9.19
CA LYS A 316 -21.32 8.13 -10.28
C LYS A 316 -21.22 6.87 -11.17
N TRP A 317 -20.20 6.04 -10.97
CA TRP A 317 -19.89 4.91 -11.82
C TRP A 317 -20.41 3.60 -11.25
N ASP A 318 -20.82 2.69 -12.14
CA ASP A 318 -21.02 1.29 -11.76
C ASP A 318 -19.68 0.61 -11.49
N LEU A 319 -19.27 0.62 -10.22
CA LEU A 319 -17.98 0.07 -9.77
C LEU A 319 -17.78 -1.38 -10.22
N SER A 320 -18.86 -2.17 -10.33
CA SER A 320 -18.76 -3.56 -10.77
C SER A 320 -18.35 -3.66 -12.25
N ARG A 321 -18.95 -2.85 -13.11
CA ARG A 321 -18.63 -2.82 -14.54
C ARG A 321 -17.22 -2.27 -14.76
N TRP A 322 -16.87 -1.18 -14.10
CA TRP A 322 -15.56 -0.58 -14.24
C TRP A 322 -14.43 -1.44 -13.66
N PHE A 323 -14.70 -2.21 -12.60
CA PHE A 323 -13.76 -3.21 -12.09
C PHE A 323 -13.48 -4.30 -13.13
N VAL A 324 -14.52 -4.91 -13.70
CA VAL A 324 -14.37 -5.96 -14.71
C VAL A 324 -13.66 -5.42 -15.95
N LEU A 325 -14.10 -4.26 -16.45
CA LEU A 325 -13.46 -3.60 -17.60
C LEU A 325 -11.98 -3.30 -17.35
N GLY A 326 -11.66 -2.70 -16.19
CA GLY A 326 -10.27 -2.40 -15.82
C GLY A 326 -9.40 -3.65 -15.77
N ARG A 327 -9.92 -4.77 -15.26
CA ARG A 327 -9.20 -6.05 -15.25
C ARG A 327 -9.01 -6.64 -16.65
N LEU A 328 -10.05 -6.58 -17.48
CA LEU A 328 -9.96 -7.05 -18.85
C LEU A 328 -8.96 -6.20 -19.68
N LEU A 329 -8.89 -4.90 -19.43
CA LEU A 329 -7.89 -4.02 -20.04
C LEU A 329 -6.47 -4.26 -19.51
N ALA A 330 -6.34 -4.66 -18.24
CA ALA A 330 -5.03 -4.98 -17.66
C ALA A 330 -4.38 -6.22 -18.31
N ILE A 331 -5.18 -7.17 -18.80
CA ILE A 331 -4.69 -8.38 -19.49
C ILE A 331 -3.84 -8.04 -20.71
N PRO A 332 -4.33 -7.32 -21.74
CA PRO A 332 -3.47 -6.96 -22.87
C PRO A 332 -2.38 -5.95 -22.48
N THR A 333 -2.64 -5.06 -21.53
CA THR A 333 -1.70 -3.99 -21.19
C THR A 333 -0.45 -4.52 -20.49
N ILE A 334 -0.52 -5.63 -19.74
CA ILE A 334 0.68 -6.22 -19.14
C ILE A 334 1.68 -6.69 -20.18
N PHE A 335 1.23 -7.06 -21.39
CA PHE A 335 2.10 -7.49 -22.47
C PHE A 335 2.95 -6.36 -23.06
N LEU A 336 2.66 -5.09 -22.73
CA LEU A 336 3.53 -3.97 -23.10
C LEU A 336 4.96 -4.14 -22.57
N VAL A 337 5.16 -4.90 -21.48
CA VAL A 337 6.52 -5.18 -20.96
C VAL A 337 7.40 -5.90 -21.99
N LEU A 338 6.81 -6.65 -22.94
CA LEU A 338 7.53 -7.34 -24.00
C LEU A 338 8.07 -6.40 -25.10
N LEU A 339 7.54 -5.19 -25.15
CA LEU A 339 8.01 -4.16 -26.10
C LEU A 339 9.28 -3.46 -25.60
N TYR A 340 9.62 -3.65 -24.33
CA TYR A 340 10.83 -3.09 -23.74
C TYR A 340 11.95 -4.11 -23.74
N THR A 341 12.95 -3.86 -24.56
CA THR A 341 14.11 -4.72 -24.78
C THR A 341 15.44 -4.02 -24.49
N GLY A 342 15.42 -2.92 -23.73
CA GLY A 342 16.64 -2.19 -23.35
C GLY A 342 17.17 -1.24 -24.43
N ASN A 343 16.30 -0.69 -25.25
CA ASN A 343 16.70 0.20 -26.35
C ASN A 343 16.58 1.69 -25.99
N GLY A 344 16.84 2.04 -24.73
CA GLY A 344 16.84 3.41 -24.23
C GLY A 344 15.62 3.75 -23.37
N VAL A 345 15.68 4.93 -22.74
CA VAL A 345 14.64 5.45 -21.86
C VAL A 345 13.33 5.75 -22.60
N GLY A 346 13.37 6.05 -23.90
CA GLY A 346 12.18 6.31 -24.71
C GLY A 346 11.20 5.13 -24.77
N PRO A 347 11.63 3.92 -25.18
CA PRO A 347 10.81 2.71 -25.12
C PRO A 347 10.30 2.39 -23.71
N LEU A 348 11.13 2.57 -22.68
CA LEU A 348 10.69 2.43 -21.28
C LEU A 348 9.53 3.38 -20.96
N ALA A 349 9.64 4.65 -21.36
CA ALA A 349 8.57 5.64 -21.20
C ALA A 349 7.29 5.21 -21.92
N GLY A 350 7.40 4.69 -23.15
CA GLY A 350 6.28 4.16 -23.91
C GLY A 350 5.53 3.07 -23.15
N VAL A 351 6.24 2.13 -22.54
CA VAL A 351 5.65 1.03 -21.75
C VAL A 351 5.05 1.56 -20.43
N LEU A 352 5.82 2.30 -19.64
CA LEU A 352 5.37 2.79 -18.32
C LEU A 352 4.17 3.73 -18.44
N LEU A 353 4.23 4.70 -19.35
CA LEU A 353 3.17 5.68 -19.52
C LEU A 353 1.98 5.11 -20.31
N GLY A 354 2.24 4.22 -21.29
CA GLY A 354 1.17 3.52 -22.03
C GLY A 354 0.28 2.65 -21.13
N GLY A 355 0.84 2.01 -20.11
CA GLY A 355 0.09 1.23 -19.12
C GLY A 355 -0.52 2.04 -17.98
N SER A 356 -0.15 3.32 -17.83
CA SER A 356 -0.44 4.13 -16.64
C SER A 356 -1.94 4.33 -16.37
N LEU A 357 -2.76 4.55 -17.39
CA LEU A 357 -4.21 4.78 -17.23
C LEU A 357 -4.94 3.53 -16.78
N VAL A 358 -4.54 2.37 -17.29
CA VAL A 358 -5.11 1.08 -16.87
C VAL A 358 -4.69 0.76 -15.44
N LEU A 359 -3.45 1.01 -15.09
CA LEU A 359 -2.93 0.88 -13.73
C LEU A 359 -3.67 1.82 -12.78
N LEU A 360 -3.83 3.10 -13.12
CA LEU A 360 -4.57 4.10 -12.38
C LEU A 360 -6.02 3.66 -12.08
N LEU A 361 -6.76 3.24 -13.12
CA LEU A 361 -8.13 2.77 -12.98
C LEU A 361 -8.21 1.62 -11.98
N ASN A 362 -7.36 0.62 -12.15
CA ASN A 362 -7.33 -0.55 -11.29
C ASN A 362 -6.93 -0.22 -9.85
N LEU A 363 -5.90 0.60 -9.63
CA LEU A 363 -5.44 1.02 -8.30
C LEU A 363 -6.50 1.84 -7.55
N THR A 364 -7.32 2.61 -8.27
CA THR A 364 -8.34 3.44 -7.64
C THR A 364 -9.56 2.64 -7.21
N ILE A 365 -9.93 1.61 -7.98
CA ILE A 365 -11.20 0.87 -7.78
C ILE A 365 -11.04 -0.36 -6.88
N PHE A 366 -9.89 -1.05 -6.92
CA PHE A 366 -9.74 -2.38 -6.32
C PHE A 366 -10.04 -2.41 -4.82
N SER A 367 -9.62 -1.39 -4.07
CA SER A 367 -9.80 -1.33 -2.62
C SER A 367 -11.27 -1.21 -2.25
N THR A 368 -12.02 -0.35 -2.96
CA THR A 368 -13.47 -0.19 -2.76
C THR A 368 -14.20 -1.49 -3.07
N VAL A 369 -13.88 -2.14 -4.19
CA VAL A 369 -14.48 -3.43 -4.58
C VAL A 369 -14.17 -4.51 -3.55
N ALA A 370 -12.92 -4.63 -3.10
CA ALA A 370 -12.52 -5.59 -2.08
C ALA A 370 -13.34 -5.40 -0.77
N ASN A 371 -13.51 -4.16 -0.34
CA ASN A 371 -14.30 -3.84 0.85
C ASN A 371 -15.79 -4.18 0.68
N LEU A 372 -16.36 -3.95 -0.49
CA LEU A 372 -17.77 -4.23 -0.77
C LEU A 372 -18.07 -5.73 -0.92
N MET A 373 -17.06 -6.58 -1.14
CA MET A 373 -17.21 -8.03 -1.24
C MET A 373 -17.57 -8.72 0.07
N ILE A 374 -17.42 -8.01 1.20
CA ILE A 374 -17.58 -8.58 2.56
C ILE A 374 -18.55 -7.70 3.36
N PRO A 375 -19.54 -8.30 4.06
CA PRO A 375 -20.45 -7.57 4.92
C PRO A 375 -19.73 -6.75 5.98
N GLN A 376 -20.29 -5.59 6.34
CA GLN A 376 -19.67 -4.59 7.22
C GLN A 376 -19.16 -5.17 8.55
N GLN A 377 -19.93 -6.07 9.15
CA GLN A 377 -19.61 -6.71 10.45
C GLN A 377 -18.34 -7.57 10.43
N PHE A 378 -17.93 -8.12 9.26
CA PHE A 378 -16.73 -8.97 9.10
C PHE A 378 -15.63 -8.30 8.28
N ARG A 379 -15.90 -7.08 7.76
CA ARG A 379 -15.06 -6.41 6.75
C ARG A 379 -13.63 -6.21 7.23
N GLY A 380 -13.44 -5.71 8.45
CA GLY A 380 -12.12 -5.42 8.98
C GLY A 380 -11.18 -6.63 8.94
N THR A 381 -11.59 -7.74 9.53
CA THR A 381 -10.76 -8.96 9.61
C THR A 381 -10.65 -9.66 8.26
N ALA A 382 -11.77 -9.84 7.56
CA ALA A 382 -11.79 -10.67 6.34
C ALA A 382 -11.15 -9.95 5.14
N VAL A 383 -11.36 -8.63 4.97
CA VAL A 383 -10.65 -7.84 3.95
C VAL A 383 -9.17 -7.72 4.30
N GLY A 384 -8.85 -7.44 5.57
CA GLY A 384 -7.46 -7.35 6.03
C GLY A 384 -6.67 -8.64 5.77
N LEU A 385 -7.28 -9.81 6.04
CA LEU A 385 -6.69 -11.11 5.76
C LEU A 385 -6.48 -11.31 4.26
N GLY A 386 -7.54 -11.09 3.44
CA GLY A 386 -7.44 -11.24 1.99
C GLY A 386 -6.44 -10.28 1.37
N TYR A 387 -6.42 -9.02 1.82
CA TYR A 387 -5.47 -8.00 1.38
C TYR A 387 -4.03 -8.40 1.74
N GLY A 388 -3.80 -8.75 3.00
CA GLY A 388 -2.46 -9.13 3.47
C GLY A 388 -1.88 -10.32 2.72
N ILE A 389 -2.67 -11.39 2.54
CA ILE A 389 -2.26 -12.57 1.76
C ILE A 389 -2.01 -12.20 0.29
N GLY A 390 -2.91 -11.43 -0.34
CA GLY A 390 -2.78 -11.03 -1.74
C GLY A 390 -1.52 -10.20 -2.00
N VAL A 391 -1.22 -9.23 -1.13
CA VAL A 391 0.00 -8.40 -1.24
C VAL A 391 1.25 -9.23 -0.96
N ALA A 392 1.25 -10.08 0.08
CA ALA A 392 2.41 -10.89 0.44
C ALA A 392 2.79 -11.90 -0.66
N LEU A 393 1.80 -12.64 -1.18
CA LEU A 393 2.06 -13.69 -2.16
C LEU A 393 2.36 -13.15 -3.55
N PHE A 394 1.65 -12.12 -4.00
CA PHE A 394 1.70 -11.68 -5.39
C PHE A 394 2.34 -10.30 -5.57
N GLY A 395 2.15 -9.38 -4.63
CA GLY A 395 2.73 -8.05 -4.71
C GLY A 395 4.22 -8.04 -4.40
N GLY A 396 4.60 -8.54 -3.22
CA GLY A 396 5.99 -8.54 -2.77
C GLY A 396 6.92 -9.36 -3.66
N THR A 397 6.43 -10.45 -4.24
CA THR A 397 7.22 -11.36 -5.09
C THR A 397 7.26 -10.95 -6.56
N ALA A 398 6.38 -10.06 -7.01
CA ALA A 398 6.24 -9.73 -8.44
C ALA A 398 7.52 -9.20 -9.08
N SER A 399 8.16 -8.20 -8.45
CA SER A 399 9.40 -7.63 -8.99
C SER A 399 10.54 -8.66 -9.01
N TYR A 400 10.66 -9.48 -7.97
CA TYR A 400 11.62 -10.57 -7.93
C TYR A 400 11.38 -11.56 -9.08
N LEU A 401 10.14 -12.05 -9.21
CA LEU A 401 9.78 -13.03 -10.24
C LEU A 401 9.99 -12.46 -11.66
N PHE A 402 9.67 -11.19 -11.87
CA PHE A 402 9.87 -10.52 -13.15
C PHE A 402 11.35 -10.46 -13.52
N VAL A 403 12.21 -9.96 -12.63
CA VAL A 403 13.66 -9.87 -12.86
C VAL A 403 14.28 -11.27 -13.00
N TYR A 404 13.85 -12.24 -12.20
CA TYR A 404 14.33 -13.62 -12.27
C TYR A 404 13.99 -14.28 -13.61
N LEU A 405 12.74 -14.22 -14.05
CA LEU A 405 12.34 -14.80 -15.33
C LEU A 405 13.07 -14.14 -16.50
N GLN A 406 13.30 -12.84 -16.42
CA GLN A 406 14.08 -12.13 -17.43
C GLN A 406 15.54 -12.61 -17.46
N SER A 407 16.15 -12.85 -16.31
CA SER A 407 17.56 -13.28 -16.20
C SER A 407 17.82 -14.68 -16.76
N ILE A 408 16.81 -15.55 -16.78
CA ILE A 408 16.88 -16.91 -17.32
C ILE A 408 16.31 -17.02 -18.75
N GLY A 409 16.01 -15.89 -19.42
CA GLY A 409 15.48 -15.86 -20.79
C GLY A 409 14.00 -16.21 -20.91
N LEU A 410 13.26 -16.32 -19.80
CA LEU A 410 11.83 -16.63 -19.76
C LEU A 410 10.96 -15.38 -19.45
N GLY A 411 11.44 -14.19 -19.72
CA GLY A 411 10.73 -12.93 -19.45
C GLY A 411 9.36 -12.84 -20.12
N ASN A 412 9.18 -13.49 -21.26
CA ASN A 412 7.91 -13.58 -21.98
C ASN A 412 6.82 -14.38 -21.23
N VAL A 413 7.17 -15.19 -20.21
CA VAL A 413 6.21 -15.95 -19.39
C VAL A 413 5.53 -15.06 -18.35
N PHE A 414 6.21 -14.04 -17.87
CA PHE A 414 5.71 -13.18 -16.81
C PHE A 414 4.37 -12.47 -17.11
N PRO A 415 4.15 -11.90 -18.30
CA PRO A 415 2.84 -11.31 -18.64
C PRO A 415 1.68 -12.30 -18.53
N PHE A 416 1.89 -13.57 -18.94
CA PHE A 416 0.87 -14.60 -18.78
C PHE A 416 0.54 -14.90 -17.33
N TYR A 417 1.53 -14.87 -16.43
CA TYR A 417 1.31 -15.00 -15.00
C TYR A 417 0.38 -13.89 -14.47
N VAL A 418 0.67 -12.63 -14.76
CA VAL A 418 -0.16 -11.50 -14.29
C VAL A 418 -1.52 -11.49 -14.98
N ALA A 419 -1.58 -11.79 -16.27
CA ALA A 419 -2.84 -11.94 -17.02
C ALA A 419 -3.74 -13.01 -16.40
N THR A 420 -3.17 -14.16 -16.03
CA THR A 420 -3.87 -15.25 -15.33
C THR A 420 -4.43 -14.78 -13.98
N LEU A 421 -3.64 -14.06 -13.18
CA LEU A 421 -4.12 -13.49 -11.92
C LEU A 421 -5.29 -12.52 -12.15
N CYS A 422 -5.22 -11.68 -13.18
CA CYS A 422 -6.32 -10.79 -13.56
C CYS A 422 -7.58 -11.57 -13.94
N ALA A 423 -7.46 -12.61 -14.78
CA ALA A 423 -8.58 -13.46 -15.17
C ALA A 423 -9.22 -14.18 -13.96
N ILE A 424 -8.39 -14.81 -13.11
CA ILE A 424 -8.87 -15.47 -11.88
C ILE A 424 -9.58 -14.46 -10.99
N SER A 425 -9.06 -13.23 -10.84
CA SER A 425 -9.68 -12.19 -10.01
C SER A 425 -11.08 -11.82 -10.50
N VAL A 426 -11.31 -11.76 -11.82
CA VAL A 426 -12.63 -11.49 -12.41
C VAL A 426 -13.58 -12.67 -12.16
N VAL A 427 -13.14 -13.90 -12.42
CA VAL A 427 -13.95 -15.11 -12.23
C VAL A 427 -14.38 -15.23 -10.77
N LEU A 428 -13.43 -15.15 -9.83
CA LEU A 428 -13.73 -15.24 -8.39
C LEU A 428 -14.64 -14.11 -7.91
N TYR A 429 -14.43 -12.89 -8.42
CA TYR A 429 -15.30 -11.76 -8.14
C TYR A 429 -16.74 -12.05 -8.58
N LEU A 430 -16.95 -12.48 -9.83
CA LEU A 430 -18.29 -12.76 -10.36
C LEU A 430 -18.98 -13.91 -9.64
N VAL A 431 -18.24 -14.99 -9.32
CA VAL A 431 -18.78 -16.15 -8.59
C VAL A 431 -19.17 -15.76 -7.16
N ALA A 432 -18.29 -15.04 -6.44
CA ALA A 432 -18.55 -14.59 -5.08
C ALA A 432 -19.70 -13.57 -5.03
N LYS A 433 -19.79 -12.66 -6.00
CA LYS A 433 -20.90 -11.72 -6.15
C LYS A 433 -22.25 -12.46 -6.31
N ARG A 434 -22.30 -13.49 -7.14
CA ARG A 434 -23.53 -14.30 -7.36
C ARG A 434 -23.91 -15.08 -6.11
N LYS A 435 -22.94 -15.76 -5.47
CA LYS A 435 -23.19 -16.66 -4.34
C LYS A 435 -23.56 -15.92 -3.06
N ASN A 436 -22.87 -14.83 -2.75
CA ASN A 436 -23.02 -14.14 -1.47
C ASN A 436 -24.00 -12.96 -1.53
N GLY A 437 -24.55 -12.61 -2.70
CA GLY A 437 -25.49 -11.50 -2.87
C GLY A 437 -24.93 -10.12 -2.50
N VAL A 438 -23.63 -10.02 -2.33
CA VAL A 438 -22.90 -8.80 -1.97
C VAL A 438 -22.92 -7.87 -3.20
N PHE A 439 -23.21 -6.62 -3.09
CA PHE A 439 -23.56 -5.62 -4.13
C PHE A 439 -25.07 -5.46 -4.43
N LYS A 440 -25.97 -6.17 -3.73
CA LYS A 440 -27.42 -6.00 -3.95
C LYS A 440 -28.06 -4.86 -3.14
N GLY A 441 -27.30 -4.06 -2.43
CA GLY A 441 -27.86 -2.98 -1.63
C GLY A 441 -27.06 -1.70 -1.79
N LYS A 442 -27.50 -0.80 -2.65
CA LYS A 442 -27.30 0.65 -2.81
C LYS A 442 -26.88 1.16 -4.20
N GLN A 443 -26.92 0.34 -5.24
CA GLN A 443 -26.78 0.85 -6.61
C GLN A 443 -27.85 0.28 -7.55
N ALA A 444 -29.01 -0.08 -7.01
CA ALA A 444 -30.17 -0.50 -7.78
C ALA A 444 -31.38 0.42 -7.55
N ASP A 445 -31.15 1.63 -7.03
CA ASP A 445 -32.16 2.71 -6.97
C ASP A 445 -31.62 3.95 -7.67
#